data_03e8b4cdffbbea5004fb809c6b328d14
#
_entry.id   03e8b4cdffbbea5004fb809c6b328d14
#
_cell.length_a   1.000
_cell.length_b   1.000
_cell.length_c   1.000
_cell.angle_alpha   90.00
_cell.angle_beta   90.00
_cell.angle_gamma   90.00
#
_symmetry.space_group_name_H-M   'P 1'
#
loop_
_entity.id
_entity.type
_entity.pdbx_description
1 polymer ?
#
loop_
_entity_poly.entity_id
_entity_poly.type
_entity_poly.pdbx_seq_one_letter_code
_entity_poly.pdbx_strand_id
1 'polypeptide(L)'
;LPEDEARHCLRVLRMRVGDEVELVDGKGNLFTGRIANPDLKECTLEIVRKASNFGERHFYLHIAIAPTKNADRFEWFAEKVTEIGVDEITPLLCERSERKSVNSERIERIVISAMKQSEKAYLPTLNTMTSLEKLVANTPVDFVKLIAHCNEKGIPHLKKMVKPGDKVLILIGPEGDFSPKEVDFALINGFRAISLGNSRLRTETAGIVACHAVNMLNTEDFS
;
A
#
# COMPACT_ATOMS: atom_id res chain seq x y z
N LEU A 1 -7.71 14.80 -20.26
CA LEU A 1 -8.20 13.84 -19.25
C LEU A 1 -8.69 12.56 -19.94
N PRO A 2 -8.51 11.37 -19.32
CA PRO A 2 -9.21 10.15 -19.71
C PRO A 2 -10.72 10.34 -19.68
N GLU A 3 -11.46 9.55 -20.48
CA GLU A 3 -12.92 9.73 -20.65
C GLU A 3 -13.73 9.58 -19.34
N ASP A 4 -13.32 8.63 -18.47
CA ASP A 4 -13.95 8.41 -17.17
C ASP A 4 -13.74 9.61 -16.22
N GLU A 5 -12.52 10.18 -16.19
CA GLU A 5 -12.20 11.39 -15.41
C GLU A 5 -12.92 12.61 -15.96
N ALA A 6 -12.94 12.77 -17.29
CA ALA A 6 -13.69 13.86 -17.94
C ALA A 6 -15.18 13.79 -17.60
N ARG A 7 -15.74 12.57 -17.62
CA ARG A 7 -17.16 12.36 -17.23
C ARG A 7 -17.40 12.71 -15.76
N HIS A 8 -16.47 12.36 -14.88
CA HIS A 8 -16.59 12.73 -13.46
C HIS A 8 -16.57 14.26 -13.29
N CYS A 9 -15.58 14.95 -13.85
CA CYS A 9 -15.47 16.41 -13.76
C CYS A 9 -16.70 17.12 -14.36
N LEU A 10 -17.09 16.76 -15.59
CA LEU A 10 -18.09 17.53 -16.33
C LEU A 10 -19.54 17.17 -15.96
N ARG A 11 -19.83 15.90 -15.64
CA ARG A 11 -21.21 15.44 -15.36
C ARG A 11 -21.52 15.30 -13.88
N VAL A 12 -20.57 14.81 -13.07
CA VAL A 12 -20.79 14.61 -11.63
C VAL A 12 -20.52 15.91 -10.88
N LEU A 13 -19.34 16.50 -11.06
CA LEU A 13 -18.96 17.76 -10.42
C LEU A 13 -19.52 19.00 -11.15
N ARG A 14 -20.03 18.83 -12.38
CA ARG A 14 -20.64 19.90 -13.21
C ARG A 14 -19.68 21.06 -13.51
N MET A 15 -18.41 20.77 -13.63
CA MET A 15 -17.36 21.75 -13.92
C MET A 15 -17.50 22.29 -15.35
N ARG A 16 -17.04 23.54 -15.55
CA ARG A 16 -17.16 24.31 -16.80
C ARG A 16 -15.79 24.80 -17.25
N VAL A 17 -15.72 25.34 -18.47
CA VAL A 17 -14.53 26.06 -18.95
C VAL A 17 -14.12 27.14 -17.94
N GLY A 18 -12.85 27.15 -17.59
CA GLY A 18 -12.28 28.09 -16.62
C GLY A 18 -12.22 27.56 -15.18
N ASP A 19 -12.97 26.50 -14.84
CA ASP A 19 -12.90 25.91 -13.51
C ASP A 19 -11.57 25.18 -13.31
N GLU A 20 -11.04 25.24 -12.09
CA GLU A 20 -9.78 24.58 -11.72
C GLU A 20 -10.03 23.21 -11.11
N VAL A 21 -9.18 22.25 -11.46
CA VAL A 21 -9.19 20.87 -10.96
C VAL A 21 -7.78 20.46 -10.58
N GLU A 22 -7.66 19.74 -9.46
CA GLU A 22 -6.40 19.16 -9.04
C GLU A 22 -6.21 17.76 -9.64
N LEU A 23 -4.99 17.48 -10.07
CA LEU A 23 -4.59 16.25 -10.74
C LEU A 23 -3.27 15.74 -10.16
N VAL A 24 -3.13 14.45 -10.08
CA VAL A 24 -1.89 13.79 -9.67
C VAL A 24 -1.45 12.78 -10.72
N ASP A 25 -0.15 12.58 -10.86
CA ASP A 25 0.42 11.62 -11.83
C ASP A 25 0.84 10.29 -11.20
N GLY A 26 0.61 10.11 -9.91
CA GLY A 26 1.06 8.95 -9.16
C GLY A 26 2.57 8.91 -8.87
N LYS A 27 3.31 9.97 -9.25
CA LYS A 27 4.77 10.08 -9.11
C LYS A 27 5.20 11.24 -8.21
N GLY A 28 4.28 11.75 -7.40
CA GLY A 28 4.52 12.85 -6.47
C GLY A 28 4.35 14.24 -7.08
N ASN A 29 3.76 14.38 -8.27
CA ASN A 29 3.42 15.68 -8.79
C ASN A 29 1.92 15.96 -8.60
N LEU A 30 1.62 17.13 -8.04
CA LEU A 30 0.29 17.71 -7.99
C LEU A 30 0.21 18.85 -9.00
N PHE A 31 -0.79 18.80 -9.87
CA PHE A 31 -1.04 19.82 -10.88
C PHE A 31 -2.38 20.51 -10.58
N THR A 32 -2.43 21.82 -10.73
CA THR A 32 -3.69 22.56 -10.86
C THR A 32 -3.91 22.81 -12.34
N GLY A 33 -4.97 22.24 -12.89
CA GLY A 33 -5.36 22.40 -14.30
C GLY A 33 -6.63 23.21 -14.40
N ARG A 34 -6.74 24.05 -15.43
CA ARG A 34 -7.96 24.79 -15.76
C ARG A 34 -8.63 24.17 -16.97
N ILE A 35 -9.92 23.90 -16.92
CA ILE A 35 -10.65 23.30 -18.04
C ILE A 35 -10.63 24.26 -19.23
N ALA A 36 -9.97 23.85 -20.31
CA ALA A 36 -9.89 24.60 -21.58
C ALA A 36 -10.92 24.10 -22.59
N ASN A 37 -11.11 22.78 -22.73
CA ASN A 37 -12.13 22.17 -23.57
C ASN A 37 -12.94 21.15 -22.76
N PRO A 38 -14.28 21.34 -22.58
CA PRO A 38 -15.14 20.45 -21.79
C PRO A 38 -15.74 19.31 -22.63
N ASP A 39 -15.04 18.79 -23.62
CA ASP A 39 -15.49 17.63 -24.39
C ASP A 39 -15.23 16.33 -23.63
N LEU A 40 -16.21 15.40 -23.61
CA LEU A 40 -16.10 14.15 -22.87
C LEU A 40 -15.01 13.22 -23.42
N LYS A 41 -14.71 13.28 -24.72
CA LYS A 41 -13.70 12.43 -25.35
C LYS A 41 -12.34 13.10 -25.43
N GLU A 42 -12.31 14.43 -25.50
CA GLU A 42 -11.12 15.25 -25.67
C GLU A 42 -11.05 16.37 -24.64
N CYS A 43 -11.37 16.07 -23.38
CA CYS A 43 -11.28 17.05 -22.30
C CYS A 43 -9.82 17.47 -22.11
N THR A 44 -9.53 18.74 -22.40
CA THR A 44 -8.18 19.29 -22.24
C THR A 44 -8.12 20.27 -21.09
N LEU A 45 -6.97 20.27 -20.43
CA LEU A 45 -6.67 21.17 -19.32
C LEU A 45 -5.43 22.01 -19.67
N GLU A 46 -5.45 23.26 -19.30
CA GLU A 46 -4.27 24.10 -19.21
C GLU A 46 -3.66 23.97 -17.82
N ILE A 47 -2.42 23.55 -17.70
CA ILE A 47 -1.73 23.45 -16.42
C ILE A 47 -1.30 24.83 -15.97
N VAL A 48 -1.90 25.32 -14.87
CA VAL A 48 -1.63 26.64 -14.31
C VAL A 48 -0.63 26.60 -13.15
N ARG A 49 -0.51 25.45 -12.47
CA ARG A 49 0.46 25.26 -11.38
C ARG A 49 0.90 23.80 -11.31
N LYS A 50 2.16 23.60 -10.92
CA LYS A 50 2.73 22.28 -10.58
C LYS A 50 3.46 22.39 -9.25
N ALA A 51 3.21 21.43 -8.35
CA ALA A 51 4.00 21.16 -7.15
C ALA A 51 4.62 19.77 -7.30
N SER A 52 5.93 19.66 -7.11
CA SER A 52 6.65 18.37 -7.11
C SER A 52 6.88 17.92 -5.69
N ASN A 53 7.08 16.60 -5.49
CA ASN A 53 7.26 15.96 -4.20
C ASN A 53 6.10 16.19 -3.21
N PHE A 54 4.89 16.35 -3.75
CA PHE A 54 3.70 16.57 -2.93
C PHE A 54 3.38 15.31 -2.12
N GLY A 55 3.40 15.44 -0.79
CA GLY A 55 3.18 14.32 0.12
C GLY A 55 4.33 13.30 0.14
N GLU A 56 5.57 13.70 -0.22
CA GLU A 56 6.76 12.85 -0.08
C GLU A 56 6.96 12.45 1.37
N ARG A 57 7.25 11.15 1.57
CA ARG A 57 7.48 10.57 2.89
C ARG A 57 8.97 10.30 3.08
N HIS A 58 9.46 10.49 4.29
CA HIS A 58 10.86 10.26 4.66
C HIS A 58 11.16 8.81 5.06
N PHE A 59 10.19 7.90 4.95
CA PHE A 59 10.30 6.46 5.23
C PHE A 59 9.72 5.64 4.07
N TYR A 60 9.98 4.36 4.05
CA TYR A 60 9.45 3.45 3.03
C TYR A 60 8.80 2.23 3.67
N LEU A 61 7.58 1.91 3.25
CA LEU A 61 6.83 0.77 3.76
C LEU A 61 6.42 -0.18 2.64
N HIS A 62 6.95 -1.39 2.69
CA HIS A 62 6.55 -2.51 1.85
C HIS A 62 5.81 -3.54 2.70
N ILE A 63 4.58 -3.89 2.30
CA ILE A 63 3.82 -4.97 2.93
C ILE A 63 3.67 -6.13 1.95
N ALA A 64 4.26 -7.27 2.30
CA ALA A 64 4.08 -8.52 1.59
C ALA A 64 3.11 -9.40 2.38
N ILE A 65 1.96 -9.69 1.79
CA ILE A 65 0.83 -10.30 2.50
C ILE A 65 0.20 -11.41 1.67
N ALA A 66 -0.08 -12.54 2.31
CA ALA A 66 -0.78 -13.63 1.66
C ALA A 66 -2.22 -13.21 1.32
N PRO A 67 -2.65 -13.38 0.05
CA PRO A 67 -4.03 -13.11 -0.32
C PRO A 67 -5.00 -14.00 0.45
N THR A 68 -6.02 -13.38 1.02
CA THR A 68 -7.06 -14.08 1.78
C THR A 68 -7.92 -14.97 0.88
N LYS A 69 -8.51 -16.03 1.43
CA LYS A 69 -9.45 -16.91 0.72
C LYS A 69 -10.57 -16.11 0.04
N ASN A 70 -11.17 -15.16 0.74
CA ASN A 70 -12.11 -14.19 0.18
C ASN A 70 -11.36 -13.02 -0.46
N ALA A 71 -11.50 -12.85 -1.78
CA ALA A 71 -10.84 -11.78 -2.53
C ALA A 71 -11.21 -10.38 -2.02
N ASP A 72 -12.47 -10.16 -1.63
CA ASP A 72 -12.95 -8.85 -1.19
C ASP A 72 -12.18 -8.34 0.05
N ARG A 73 -11.70 -9.23 0.91
CA ARG A 73 -10.88 -8.86 2.07
C ARG A 73 -9.49 -8.40 1.68
N PHE A 74 -8.89 -9.06 0.68
CA PHE A 74 -7.59 -8.64 0.17
C PHE A 74 -7.72 -7.29 -0.58
N GLU A 75 -8.78 -7.12 -1.33
CA GLU A 75 -9.11 -5.86 -2.01
C GLU A 75 -9.33 -4.72 -1.00
N TRP A 76 -10.08 -4.98 0.07
CA TRP A 76 -10.29 -4.05 1.17
C TRP A 76 -8.98 -3.70 1.89
N PHE A 77 -8.09 -4.68 2.11
CA PHE A 77 -6.75 -4.43 2.62
C PHE A 77 -5.99 -3.46 1.69
N ALA A 78 -5.92 -3.74 0.38
CA ALA A 78 -5.20 -2.91 -0.58
C ALA A 78 -5.74 -1.47 -0.61
N GLU A 79 -7.06 -1.29 -0.56
CA GLU A 79 -7.71 0.01 -0.42
C GLU A 79 -7.24 0.74 0.84
N LYS A 80 -7.37 0.11 2.03
CA LYS A 80 -7.11 0.79 3.29
C LYS A 80 -5.63 1.08 3.55
N VAL A 81 -4.71 0.22 3.13
CA VAL A 81 -3.28 0.53 3.27
C VAL A 81 -2.84 1.63 2.31
N THR A 82 -3.49 1.77 1.15
CA THR A 82 -3.29 2.90 0.24
C THR A 82 -3.78 4.20 0.87
N GLU A 83 -4.97 4.22 1.47
CA GLU A 83 -5.50 5.38 2.20
C GLU A 83 -4.61 5.78 3.39
N ILE A 84 -4.09 4.83 4.16
CA ILE A 84 -3.20 5.09 5.29
C ILE A 84 -1.83 5.59 4.81
N GLY A 85 -1.23 4.88 3.84
CA GLY A 85 0.07 5.19 3.28
C GLY A 85 1.00 3.99 3.27
N VAL A 86 1.07 3.31 2.15
CA VAL A 86 2.02 2.23 1.83
C VAL A 86 2.76 2.62 0.55
N ASP A 87 4.00 2.17 0.39
CA ASP A 87 4.76 2.41 -0.84
C ASP A 87 4.70 1.23 -1.77
N GLU A 88 4.61 0.01 -1.20
CA GLU A 88 4.69 -1.21 -1.99
C GLU A 88 3.83 -2.32 -1.38
N ILE A 89 3.08 -3.02 -2.23
CA ILE A 89 2.25 -4.16 -1.88
C ILE A 89 2.68 -5.36 -2.72
N THR A 90 3.02 -6.47 -2.06
CA THR A 90 3.31 -7.73 -2.73
C THR A 90 2.36 -8.83 -2.26
N PRO A 91 1.51 -9.38 -3.15
CA PRO A 91 0.78 -10.60 -2.84
C PRO A 91 1.76 -11.75 -2.63
N LEU A 92 1.75 -12.37 -1.45
CA LEU A 92 2.73 -13.37 -1.01
C LEU A 92 2.15 -14.78 -1.11
N LEU A 93 2.82 -15.67 -1.83
CA LEU A 93 2.47 -17.08 -1.88
C LEU A 93 3.22 -17.83 -0.77
N CYS A 94 2.47 -18.35 0.20
CA CYS A 94 2.95 -19.15 1.31
C CYS A 94 2.51 -20.61 1.18
N GLU A 95 3.15 -21.52 1.92
CA GLU A 95 2.83 -22.95 1.94
C GLU A 95 1.35 -23.22 2.25
N ARG A 96 0.77 -22.43 3.20
CA ARG A 96 -0.61 -22.57 3.64
C ARG A 96 -1.58 -21.59 2.97
N SER A 97 -1.18 -20.97 1.85
CA SER A 97 -2.05 -20.09 1.09
C SER A 97 -3.18 -20.89 0.41
N GLU A 98 -4.43 -20.59 0.73
CA GLU A 98 -5.59 -21.14 0.03
C GLU A 98 -5.75 -20.49 -1.36
N ARG A 99 -5.49 -19.20 -1.48
CA ARG A 99 -5.54 -18.45 -2.74
C ARG A 99 -4.14 -18.35 -3.37
N LYS A 100 -4.03 -18.84 -4.61
CA LYS A 100 -2.75 -18.92 -5.35
C LYS A 100 -2.66 -17.94 -6.52
N SER A 101 -3.62 -17.03 -6.65
CA SER A 101 -3.64 -15.99 -7.68
C SER A 101 -4.47 -14.80 -7.23
N VAL A 102 -4.18 -13.63 -7.76
CA VAL A 102 -4.92 -12.38 -7.55
C VAL A 102 -5.27 -11.76 -8.90
N ASN A 103 -6.37 -11.03 -8.96
CA ASN A 103 -6.70 -10.20 -10.13
C ASN A 103 -5.98 -8.85 -10.00
N SER A 104 -4.77 -8.78 -10.53
CA SER A 104 -3.91 -7.58 -10.42
C SER A 104 -4.54 -6.33 -11.01
N GLU A 105 -5.24 -6.44 -12.16
CA GLU A 105 -5.93 -5.31 -12.79
C GLU A 105 -7.04 -4.73 -11.91
N ARG A 106 -7.75 -5.60 -11.18
CA ARG A 106 -8.81 -5.15 -10.27
C ARG A 106 -8.21 -4.48 -9.03
N ILE A 107 -7.15 -5.04 -8.47
CA ILE A 107 -6.46 -4.46 -7.31
C ILE A 107 -5.83 -3.11 -7.70
N GLU A 108 -5.20 -3.01 -8.87
CA GLU A 108 -4.63 -1.76 -9.36
C GLU A 108 -5.68 -0.64 -9.48
N ARG A 109 -6.86 -0.94 -10.02
CA ARG A 109 -7.98 0.02 -10.06
C ARG A 109 -8.42 0.47 -8.67
N ILE A 110 -8.45 -0.44 -7.69
CA ILE A 110 -8.78 -0.13 -6.30
C ILE A 110 -7.73 0.79 -5.69
N VAL A 111 -6.44 0.47 -5.86
CA VAL A 111 -5.31 1.28 -5.36
C VAL A 111 -5.31 2.69 -5.98
N ILE A 112 -5.55 2.81 -7.29
CA ILE A 112 -5.67 4.11 -7.97
C ILE A 112 -6.86 4.91 -7.40
N SER A 113 -8.01 4.27 -7.22
CA SER A 113 -9.20 4.92 -6.64
C SER A 113 -8.96 5.39 -5.21
N ALA A 114 -8.33 4.54 -4.38
CA ALA A 114 -8.00 4.87 -3.00
C ALA A 114 -6.97 6.00 -2.90
N MET A 115 -5.95 6.01 -3.78
CA MET A 115 -4.97 7.09 -3.88
C MET A 115 -5.66 8.44 -4.16
N LYS A 116 -6.55 8.48 -5.15
CA LYS A 116 -7.30 9.70 -5.51
C LYS A 116 -8.21 10.16 -4.38
N GLN A 117 -8.97 9.24 -3.78
CA GLN A 117 -9.91 9.56 -2.70
C GLN A 117 -9.20 10.08 -1.45
N SER A 118 -7.97 9.60 -1.18
CA SER A 118 -7.15 10.04 -0.05
C SER A 118 -6.18 11.18 -0.39
N GLU A 119 -6.36 11.83 -1.55
CA GLU A 119 -5.61 13.02 -2.00
C GLU A 119 -4.08 12.81 -2.01
N LYS A 120 -3.63 11.59 -2.32
CA LYS A 120 -2.20 11.25 -2.40
C LYS A 120 -1.67 11.43 -3.82
N ALA A 121 -0.43 11.90 -3.94
CA ALA A 121 0.24 12.05 -5.23
C ALA A 121 1.19 10.89 -5.59
N TYR A 122 1.43 9.95 -4.67
CA TYR A 122 2.24 8.75 -4.91
C TYR A 122 1.36 7.51 -5.00
N LEU A 123 1.44 6.82 -6.14
CA LEU A 123 0.75 5.55 -6.35
C LEU A 123 1.60 4.42 -5.76
N PRO A 124 1.07 3.62 -4.84
CA PRO A 124 1.79 2.44 -4.35
C PRO A 124 2.13 1.46 -5.48
N THR A 125 3.33 0.90 -5.43
CA THR A 125 3.71 -0.17 -6.35
C THR A 125 2.98 -1.46 -5.99
N LEU A 126 2.22 -2.01 -6.93
CA LEU A 126 1.61 -3.33 -6.81
C LEU A 126 2.47 -4.37 -7.54
N ASN A 127 3.12 -5.24 -6.79
CA ASN A 127 3.93 -6.30 -7.37
C ASN A 127 3.10 -7.50 -7.84
N THR A 128 3.67 -8.30 -8.73
CA THR A 128 3.14 -9.60 -9.06
C THR A 128 3.27 -10.55 -7.87
N MET A 129 2.33 -11.50 -7.76
CA MET A 129 2.38 -12.52 -6.71
C MET A 129 3.69 -13.30 -6.78
N THR A 130 4.37 -13.44 -5.64
CA THR A 130 5.68 -14.09 -5.54
C THR A 130 5.75 -15.02 -4.34
N SER A 131 6.62 -16.05 -4.38
CA SER A 131 6.83 -16.92 -3.23
C SER A 131 7.63 -16.20 -2.13
N LEU A 132 7.45 -16.68 -0.91
CA LEU A 132 8.20 -16.18 0.25
C LEU A 132 9.70 -16.24 0.02
N GLU A 133 10.20 -17.38 -0.48
CA GLU A 133 11.63 -17.60 -0.71
C GLU A 133 12.20 -16.60 -1.72
N LYS A 134 11.48 -16.37 -2.83
CA LYS A 134 11.90 -15.40 -3.86
C LYS A 134 11.92 -13.99 -3.32
N LEU A 135 10.92 -13.60 -2.56
CA LEU A 135 10.87 -12.27 -1.95
C LEU A 135 12.02 -12.07 -0.95
N VAL A 136 12.20 -13.02 -0.03
CA VAL A 136 13.23 -12.96 1.00
C VAL A 136 14.63 -12.88 0.39
N ALA A 137 14.91 -13.69 -0.65
CA ALA A 137 16.21 -13.70 -1.33
C ALA A 137 16.52 -12.38 -2.07
N ASN A 138 15.49 -11.66 -2.53
CA ASN A 138 15.66 -10.41 -3.29
C ASN A 138 15.47 -9.14 -2.44
N THR A 139 15.19 -9.28 -1.14
CA THR A 139 15.01 -8.11 -0.26
C THR A 139 16.35 -7.43 0.03
N PRO A 140 16.49 -6.12 -0.26
CA PRO A 140 17.72 -5.38 -0.03
C PRO A 140 18.15 -5.40 1.44
N VAL A 141 19.47 -5.22 1.69
CA VAL A 141 20.04 -5.32 3.04
C VAL A 141 19.71 -4.09 3.92
N ASP A 142 19.38 -2.98 3.32
CA ASP A 142 19.03 -1.73 4.00
C ASP A 142 17.58 -1.69 4.54
N PHE A 143 16.79 -2.75 4.29
CA PHE A 143 15.46 -2.87 4.86
C PHE A 143 15.48 -3.42 6.29
N VAL A 144 14.64 -2.86 7.15
CA VAL A 144 14.20 -3.48 8.39
C VAL A 144 13.22 -4.61 8.01
N LYS A 145 13.65 -5.86 8.13
CA LYS A 145 12.95 -7.07 7.68
C LYS A 145 12.16 -7.68 8.84
N LEU A 146 10.84 -7.75 8.71
CA LEU A 146 9.94 -8.16 9.79
C LEU A 146 8.98 -9.25 9.31
N ILE A 147 8.71 -10.23 10.19
CA ILE A 147 7.70 -11.27 9.96
C ILE A 147 6.72 -11.30 11.13
N ALA A 148 5.43 -11.08 10.84
CA ALA A 148 4.37 -11.14 11.84
C ALA A 148 3.79 -12.56 11.88
N HIS A 149 3.96 -13.25 13.00
CA HIS A 149 3.39 -14.58 13.23
C HIS A 149 2.94 -14.76 14.69
N CYS A 150 2.09 -15.76 14.94
CA CYS A 150 1.46 -15.98 16.25
C CYS A 150 2.06 -17.19 17.01
N ASN A 151 3.11 -17.83 16.48
CA ASN A 151 3.55 -19.15 16.94
C ASN A 151 4.39 -19.13 18.24
N GLU A 152 4.83 -17.95 18.73
CA GLU A 152 5.70 -17.85 19.90
C GLU A 152 5.18 -16.79 20.90
N LYS A 153 5.51 -17.01 22.19
CA LYS A 153 5.29 -16.02 23.25
C LYS A 153 6.52 -15.13 23.42
N GLY A 154 6.30 -13.87 23.79
CA GLY A 154 7.42 -12.95 24.09
C GLY A 154 8.02 -12.25 22.86
N ILE A 155 7.44 -12.42 21.69
CA ILE A 155 7.85 -11.69 20.47
C ILE A 155 7.67 -10.18 20.70
N PRO A 156 8.68 -9.36 20.37
CA PRO A 156 8.59 -7.91 20.57
C PRO A 156 7.51 -7.29 19.69
N HIS A 157 6.83 -6.29 20.21
CA HIS A 157 5.85 -5.53 19.43
C HIS A 157 6.56 -4.70 18.34
N LEU A 158 5.95 -4.59 17.15
CA LEU A 158 6.43 -3.85 15.98
C LEU A 158 7.03 -2.49 16.34
N LYS A 159 6.38 -1.72 17.21
CA LYS A 159 6.83 -0.39 17.66
C LYS A 159 8.23 -0.34 18.27
N LYS A 160 8.76 -1.49 18.73
CA LYS A 160 10.13 -1.60 19.28
C LYS A 160 11.17 -1.93 18.21
N MET A 161 10.73 -2.26 17.01
CA MET A 161 11.56 -2.81 15.94
C MET A 161 11.78 -1.83 14.78
N VAL A 162 10.98 -0.78 14.71
CA VAL A 162 10.98 0.24 13.66
C VAL A 162 11.27 1.60 14.27
N LYS A 163 12.10 2.38 13.59
CA LYS A 163 12.41 3.77 13.91
C LYS A 163 11.87 4.70 12.82
N PRO A 164 11.61 5.97 13.14
CA PRO A 164 11.31 6.97 12.12
C PRO A 164 12.38 7.00 11.02
N GLY A 165 11.96 7.06 9.76
CA GLY A 165 12.82 7.09 8.59
C GLY A 165 13.28 5.73 8.06
N ASP A 166 12.94 4.62 8.73
CA ASP A 166 13.33 3.28 8.27
C ASP A 166 12.64 2.89 6.94
N LYS A 167 13.36 2.09 6.13
CA LYS A 167 12.75 1.30 5.06
C LYS A 167 12.32 -0.04 5.64
N VAL A 168 11.04 -0.33 5.64
CA VAL A 168 10.48 -1.49 6.35
C VAL A 168 9.81 -2.45 5.36
N LEU A 169 10.13 -3.73 5.44
CA LEU A 169 9.38 -4.82 4.81
C LEU A 169 8.73 -5.67 5.89
N ILE A 170 7.42 -5.86 5.81
CA ILE A 170 6.65 -6.70 6.74
C ILE A 170 6.00 -7.84 5.99
N LEU A 171 6.27 -9.07 6.42
CA LEU A 171 5.59 -10.29 5.95
C LEU A 171 4.38 -10.58 6.82
N ILE A 172 3.21 -10.79 6.17
CA ILE A 172 1.94 -11.16 6.79
C ILE A 172 1.47 -12.48 6.18
N GLY A 173 1.30 -13.49 7.00
CA GLY A 173 0.91 -14.84 6.58
C GLY A 173 -0.56 -14.99 6.21
N PRO A 174 -0.94 -16.15 5.63
CA PRO A 174 -2.33 -16.51 5.36
C PRO A 174 -3.11 -16.77 6.66
N GLU A 175 -4.40 -17.13 6.52
CA GLU A 175 -5.27 -17.45 7.67
C GLU A 175 -4.72 -18.62 8.52
N GLY A 176 -3.98 -19.54 7.90
CA GLY A 176 -3.31 -20.67 8.55
C GLY A 176 -1.93 -20.35 9.15
N ASP A 177 -1.54 -19.06 9.15
CA ASP A 177 -0.20 -18.58 9.53
C ASP A 177 0.92 -19.15 8.62
N PHE A 178 2.14 -18.66 8.78
CA PHE A 178 3.31 -19.24 8.16
C PHE A 178 3.59 -20.65 8.69
N SER A 179 4.13 -21.52 7.87
CA SER A 179 4.66 -22.81 8.35
C SER A 179 5.93 -22.57 9.19
N PRO A 180 6.28 -23.49 10.11
CA PRO A 180 7.54 -23.38 10.86
C PRO A 180 8.77 -23.25 9.96
N LYS A 181 8.78 -23.93 8.83
CA LYS A 181 9.88 -23.86 7.84
C LYS A 181 10.00 -22.46 7.21
N GLU A 182 8.87 -21.82 6.90
CA GLU A 182 8.86 -20.46 6.36
C GLU A 182 9.34 -19.44 7.39
N VAL A 183 8.95 -19.59 8.64
CA VAL A 183 9.43 -18.73 9.74
C VAL A 183 10.93 -18.90 9.91
N ASP A 184 11.42 -20.14 10.04
CA ASP A 184 12.86 -20.43 10.20
C ASP A 184 13.66 -19.88 9.02
N PHE A 185 13.17 -20.08 7.78
CA PHE A 185 13.80 -19.56 6.58
C PHE A 185 13.90 -18.02 6.60
N ALA A 186 12.83 -17.34 6.97
CA ALA A 186 12.84 -15.87 7.09
C ALA A 186 13.84 -15.41 8.17
N LEU A 187 13.85 -16.03 9.35
CA LEU A 187 14.75 -15.67 10.45
C LEU A 187 16.23 -15.86 10.06
N ILE A 188 16.58 -16.96 9.40
CA ILE A 188 17.96 -17.23 8.92
C ILE A 188 18.39 -16.16 7.89
N ASN A 189 17.44 -15.60 7.11
CA ASN A 189 17.71 -14.55 6.13
C ASN A 189 17.57 -13.12 6.69
N GLY A 190 17.61 -12.96 8.02
CA GLY A 190 17.71 -11.68 8.70
C GLY A 190 16.36 -11.00 8.98
N PHE A 191 15.23 -11.69 8.78
CA PHE A 191 13.95 -11.21 9.29
C PHE A 191 13.89 -11.35 10.81
N ARG A 192 13.12 -10.49 11.45
CA ARG A 192 12.88 -10.53 12.89
C ARG A 192 11.40 -10.73 13.14
N ALA A 193 11.07 -11.66 14.05
CA ALA A 193 9.69 -11.89 14.46
C ALA A 193 9.11 -10.68 15.18
N ILE A 194 7.87 -10.32 14.85
CA ILE A 194 7.14 -9.21 15.48
C ILE A 194 5.73 -9.63 15.90
N SER A 195 5.26 -8.99 16.98
CA SER A 195 3.86 -9.01 17.40
C SER A 195 3.17 -7.71 17.00
N LEU A 196 1.89 -7.82 16.61
CA LEU A 196 1.00 -6.69 16.34
C LEU A 196 0.03 -6.41 17.51
N GLY A 197 0.25 -7.06 18.65
CA GLY A 197 -0.58 -6.94 19.83
C GLY A 197 -1.00 -8.28 20.40
N ASN A 198 -1.85 -8.26 21.43
CA ASN A 198 -2.26 -9.47 22.17
C ASN A 198 -3.45 -10.20 21.52
N SER A 199 -4.13 -9.58 20.58
CA SER A 199 -5.31 -10.15 19.92
C SER A 199 -4.92 -10.91 18.67
N ARG A 200 -5.58 -12.04 18.39
CA ARG A 200 -5.46 -12.71 17.10
C ARG A 200 -6.18 -11.88 16.05
N LEU A 201 -5.43 -11.37 15.08
CA LEU A 201 -5.94 -10.60 13.96
C LEU A 201 -6.19 -11.51 12.76
N ARG A 202 -7.14 -11.14 11.91
CA ARG A 202 -7.25 -11.71 10.57
C ARG A 202 -6.11 -11.16 9.70
N THR A 203 -5.77 -11.88 8.63
CA THR A 203 -4.68 -11.51 7.72
C THR A 203 -4.79 -10.07 7.23
N GLU A 204 -5.95 -9.68 6.67
CA GLU A 204 -6.21 -8.33 6.19
C GLU A 204 -6.09 -7.28 7.30
N THR A 205 -6.60 -7.60 8.50
CA THR A 205 -6.51 -6.72 9.66
C THR A 205 -5.07 -6.57 10.14
N ALA A 206 -4.30 -7.66 10.16
CA ALA A 206 -2.88 -7.62 10.52
C ALA A 206 -2.08 -6.70 9.59
N GLY A 207 -2.32 -6.77 8.27
CA GLY A 207 -1.70 -5.89 7.30
C GLY A 207 -2.04 -4.41 7.53
N ILE A 208 -3.31 -4.10 7.80
CA ILE A 208 -3.75 -2.71 8.08
C ILE A 208 -3.16 -2.19 9.39
N VAL A 209 -3.17 -2.99 10.46
CA VAL A 209 -2.57 -2.61 11.75
C VAL A 209 -1.07 -2.39 11.62
N ALA A 210 -0.36 -3.25 10.87
CA ALA A 210 1.05 -3.08 10.60
C ALA A 210 1.33 -1.78 9.82
N CYS A 211 0.53 -1.52 8.78
CA CYS A 211 0.62 -0.28 8.00
C CYS A 211 0.42 0.96 8.87
N HIS A 212 -0.67 0.98 9.65
CA HIS A 212 -0.97 2.11 10.52
C HIS A 212 0.10 2.32 11.59
N ALA A 213 0.60 1.25 12.21
CA ALA A 213 1.63 1.35 13.25
C ALA A 213 2.94 1.97 12.71
N VAL A 214 3.38 1.60 11.49
CA VAL A 214 4.57 2.21 10.88
C VAL A 214 4.33 3.68 10.55
N ASN A 215 3.17 4.02 9.98
CA ASN A 215 2.82 5.41 9.68
C ASN A 215 2.77 6.25 10.96
N MET A 216 2.13 5.76 12.03
CA MET A 216 2.04 6.44 13.31
C MET A 216 3.43 6.73 13.93
N LEU A 217 4.40 5.81 13.79
CA LEU A 217 5.77 6.00 14.26
C LEU A 217 6.53 7.08 13.46
N ASN A 218 6.06 7.39 12.25
CA ASN A 218 6.66 8.38 11.36
C ASN A 218 5.84 9.68 11.27
N THR A 219 4.72 9.78 11.97
CA THR A 219 3.95 11.02 12.05
C THR A 219 4.67 11.97 13.00
N GLU A 220 5.02 13.16 12.51
CA GLU A 220 5.50 14.24 13.36
C GLU A 220 4.33 14.69 14.26
N ASP A 221 4.61 14.98 15.51
CA ASP A 221 3.61 15.55 16.41
C ASP A 221 3.11 16.88 15.78
N PHE A 222 1.82 16.94 15.51
CA PHE A 222 1.20 18.21 15.12
C PHE A 222 1.28 19.17 16.30
N SER A 223 2.34 19.98 16.29
CA SER A 223 2.56 21.08 17.25
C SER A 223 1.79 22.33 16.84
#